data_990ecaac57e499b1eac33dafa3c76f37
#
_entry.id   990ecaac57e499b1eac33dafa3c76f37
#
_cell.length_a   1.000
_cell.length_b   1.000
_cell.length_c   1.000
_cell.angle_alpha   90.00
_cell.angle_beta   90.00
_cell.angle_gamma   90.00
#
_symmetry.space_group_name_H-M   'P 1'
#
loop_
_entity.id
_entity.type
_entity.pdbx_description
1 polymer ?
#
loop_
_entity_poly.entity_id
_entity_poly.type
_entity_poly.pdbx_seq_one_letter_code
_entity_poly.pdbx_strand_id
1 'polypeptide(L)'
;MHKKSEKIRVTPLTGNPHPASGIRHPDSGFTLLEILIAIFIFAIIVTTIFGSYNSVFTGAEVINQGVTSYETARICLNRMIFDLESIHLSLPPQYSPPDFNGPPDPYQIVGNTDNVQTVSFPKLRFTSTAHISFRGKTESDIAEIVYYVQAADNGHYLLRRADNLYPYQPSEENASDPVLCENLKSLTFNYYDREGTEYDMWDSDAEDFGYATPAAIGIKLELTSGTDSLWFKTMVTLPVYRKKQK
;
A
#
# COMPACT_ATOMS: atom_id res chain seq x y z
N MET A 1 25.16 95.20 -25.02
CA MET A 1 24.08 95.13 -26.04
C MET A 1 22.78 95.01 -25.31
N HIS A 2 21.96 96.09 -25.40
CA HIS A 2 20.67 96.23 -24.70
C HIS A 2 19.62 95.22 -25.24
N LYS A 3 18.83 94.57 -24.35
CA LYS A 3 17.55 94.03 -24.74
C LYS A 3 16.45 94.50 -23.78
N LYS A 4 15.54 95.20 -24.39
CA LYS A 4 14.39 95.94 -23.89
C LYS A 4 13.41 95.01 -23.16
N SER A 5 13.03 95.37 -21.96
CA SER A 5 11.92 94.78 -21.18
C SER A 5 10.59 95.38 -21.70
N GLU A 6 9.70 94.52 -22.16
CA GLU A 6 8.35 94.89 -22.56
C GLU A 6 7.37 94.54 -21.43
N LYS A 7 6.72 95.53 -20.84
CA LYS A 7 5.72 95.36 -19.80
C LYS A 7 4.38 95.08 -20.46
N ILE A 8 3.88 93.87 -20.28
CA ILE A 8 2.50 93.59 -20.64
C ILE A 8 1.60 93.96 -19.46
N ARG A 9 0.62 94.82 -19.76
CA ARG A 9 -0.38 95.35 -18.84
C ARG A 9 -1.61 94.41 -18.90
N VAL A 10 -1.85 93.69 -17.79
CA VAL A 10 -3.00 92.81 -17.63
C VAL A 10 -4.11 93.56 -16.97
N THR A 11 -5.25 93.73 -17.68
CA THR A 11 -6.48 94.26 -17.14
C THR A 11 -7.26 93.16 -16.37
N PRO A 12 -7.84 93.52 -15.21
CA PRO A 12 -8.60 92.53 -14.45
C PRO A 12 -10.02 92.44 -15.09
N LEU A 13 -10.33 91.20 -15.50
CA LEU A 13 -11.72 90.84 -15.86
C LEU A 13 -12.47 90.56 -14.55
N THR A 14 -13.45 91.34 -14.26
CA THR A 14 -14.48 91.17 -13.20
C THR A 14 -15.40 90.02 -13.69
N GLY A 15 -15.14 88.83 -13.24
CA GLY A 15 -16.04 87.67 -13.42
C GLY A 15 -17.03 87.57 -12.27
N ASN A 16 -18.31 87.63 -12.55
CA ASN A 16 -19.39 87.37 -11.62
C ASN A 16 -19.27 85.98 -10.98
N PRO A 17 -19.44 85.82 -9.66
CA PRO A 17 -19.50 84.54 -9.06
C PRO A 17 -20.80 83.82 -9.43
N HIS A 18 -20.74 82.79 -10.25
CA HIS A 18 -21.87 81.87 -10.41
C HIS A 18 -22.00 81.08 -9.09
N PRO A 19 -23.19 80.91 -8.53
CA PRO A 19 -23.37 80.00 -7.38
C PRO A 19 -23.13 78.60 -7.85
N ALA A 20 -22.09 77.97 -7.28
CA ALA A 20 -21.87 76.52 -7.40
C ALA A 20 -23.06 75.78 -6.81
N SER A 21 -23.90 75.21 -7.66
CA SER A 21 -24.94 74.26 -7.25
C SER A 21 -24.23 73.04 -6.72
N GLY A 22 -24.01 73.00 -5.43
CA GLY A 22 -23.51 71.76 -4.72
C GLY A 22 -24.58 70.72 -4.88
N ILE A 23 -24.33 69.74 -5.74
CA ILE A 23 -25.04 68.46 -5.75
C ILE A 23 -24.76 67.83 -4.40
N ARG A 24 -25.67 68.02 -3.46
CA ARG A 24 -25.65 67.23 -2.21
C ARG A 24 -26.02 65.81 -2.58
N HIS A 25 -25.06 64.93 -2.67
CA HIS A 25 -25.33 63.52 -2.62
C HIS A 25 -25.99 63.23 -1.27
N PRO A 26 -27.15 62.61 -1.25
CA PRO A 26 -27.73 62.20 0.01
C PRO A 26 -26.77 61.16 0.62
N ASP A 27 -26.21 61.44 1.78
CA ASP A 27 -25.51 60.46 2.62
C ASP A 27 -26.57 59.43 3.05
N SER A 28 -26.81 58.45 2.20
CA SER A 28 -27.66 57.29 2.54
C SER A 28 -26.85 56.37 3.44
N GLY A 29 -27.01 56.53 4.75
CA GLY A 29 -26.49 55.56 5.73
C GLY A 29 -27.19 54.21 5.54
N PHE A 30 -26.45 53.13 5.76
CA PHE A 30 -26.99 51.76 5.73
C PHE A 30 -28.11 51.58 6.74
N THR A 31 -29.21 50.99 6.33
CA THR A 31 -30.30 50.64 7.25
C THR A 31 -29.92 49.40 8.07
N LEU A 32 -30.42 49.32 9.30
CA LEU A 32 -30.20 48.16 10.17
C LEU A 32 -30.71 46.85 9.52
N LEU A 33 -31.80 46.94 8.74
CA LEU A 33 -32.37 45.83 7.96
C LEU A 33 -31.39 45.34 6.89
N GLU A 34 -30.73 46.24 6.18
CA GLU A 34 -29.78 45.91 5.11
C GLU A 34 -28.56 45.19 5.64
N ILE A 35 -28.03 45.61 6.78
CA ILE A 35 -26.93 44.91 7.48
C ILE A 35 -27.35 43.49 7.92
N LEU A 36 -28.58 43.36 8.44
CA LEU A 36 -29.11 42.08 8.90
C LEU A 36 -29.25 41.09 7.74
N ILE A 37 -29.77 41.54 6.59
CA ILE A 37 -29.90 40.73 5.37
C ILE A 37 -28.50 40.37 4.84
N ALA A 38 -27.56 41.29 4.83
CA ALA A 38 -26.20 41.06 4.37
C ALA A 38 -25.48 39.97 5.23
N ILE A 39 -25.59 40.01 6.57
CA ILE A 39 -25.04 39.00 7.48
C ILE A 39 -25.73 37.65 7.26
N PHE A 40 -27.03 37.62 7.05
CA PHE A 40 -27.77 36.38 6.81
C PHE A 40 -27.30 35.71 5.50
N ILE A 41 -27.21 36.47 4.39
CA ILE A 41 -26.70 35.96 3.12
C ILE A 41 -25.24 35.48 3.29
N PHE A 42 -24.41 36.26 3.98
CA PHE A 42 -23.03 35.93 4.23
C PHE A 42 -22.91 34.62 5.02
N ALA A 43 -23.74 34.41 6.04
CA ALA A 43 -23.77 33.17 6.80
C ALA A 43 -24.12 31.94 5.94
N ILE A 44 -25.08 32.07 5.02
CA ILE A 44 -25.43 31.01 4.07
C ILE A 44 -24.24 30.69 3.15
N ILE A 45 -23.59 31.70 2.60
CA ILE A 45 -22.42 31.52 1.71
C ILE A 45 -21.28 30.83 2.45
N VAL A 46 -20.96 31.28 3.66
CA VAL A 46 -19.87 30.66 4.47
C VAL A 46 -20.17 29.21 4.80
N THR A 47 -21.42 28.90 5.21
CA THR A 47 -21.80 27.50 5.53
C THR A 47 -21.78 26.61 4.31
N THR A 48 -22.18 27.06 3.14
CA THR A 48 -22.11 26.28 1.89
C THR A 48 -20.67 26.05 1.44
N ILE A 49 -19.80 27.07 1.50
CA ILE A 49 -18.38 26.94 1.17
C ILE A 49 -17.70 25.97 2.12
N PHE A 50 -17.96 26.09 3.44
CA PHE A 50 -17.35 25.22 4.44
C PHE A 50 -17.82 23.76 4.28
N GLY A 51 -19.09 23.54 3.99
CA GLY A 51 -19.64 22.22 3.69
C GLY A 51 -19.00 21.57 2.45
N SER A 52 -18.87 22.33 1.37
CA SER A 52 -18.18 21.88 0.15
C SER A 52 -16.71 21.55 0.41
N TYR A 53 -16.02 22.41 1.15
CA TYR A 53 -14.62 22.21 1.49
C TYR A 53 -14.42 20.89 2.25
N ASN A 54 -15.18 20.65 3.33
CA ASN A 54 -15.11 19.41 4.09
C ASN A 54 -15.40 18.18 3.23
N SER A 55 -16.39 18.23 2.35
CA SER A 55 -16.72 17.11 1.46
C SER A 55 -15.57 16.75 0.51
N VAL A 56 -14.89 17.76 -0.05
CA VAL A 56 -13.74 17.56 -0.95
C VAL A 56 -12.54 16.95 -0.18
N PHE A 57 -12.26 17.46 1.02
CA PHE A 57 -11.13 16.93 1.82
C PHE A 57 -11.36 15.50 2.27
N THR A 58 -12.56 15.20 2.78
CA THR A 58 -12.90 13.83 3.18
C THR A 58 -12.85 12.87 1.99
N GLY A 59 -13.36 13.30 0.82
CA GLY A 59 -13.27 12.50 -0.40
C GLY A 59 -11.82 12.26 -0.87
N ALA A 60 -10.97 13.28 -0.79
CA ALA A 60 -9.55 13.17 -1.16
C ALA A 60 -8.78 12.22 -0.22
N GLU A 61 -9.09 12.23 1.07
CA GLU A 61 -8.47 11.35 2.06
C GLU A 61 -8.82 9.88 1.82
N VAL A 62 -10.10 9.57 1.55
CA VAL A 62 -10.55 8.21 1.22
C VAL A 62 -9.85 7.69 -0.05
N ILE A 63 -9.75 8.52 -1.09
CA ILE A 63 -9.05 8.16 -2.32
C ILE A 63 -7.57 7.89 -2.04
N ASN A 64 -6.92 8.74 -1.26
CA ASN A 64 -5.49 8.61 -0.94
C ASN A 64 -5.20 7.32 -0.15
N GLN A 65 -6.05 6.97 0.81
CA GLN A 65 -5.94 5.72 1.57
C GLN A 65 -6.10 4.51 0.66
N GLY A 66 -7.06 4.54 -0.27
CA GLY A 66 -7.26 3.47 -1.25
C GLY A 66 -6.06 3.28 -2.17
N VAL A 67 -5.47 4.37 -2.67
CA VAL A 67 -4.26 4.33 -3.51
C VAL A 67 -3.08 3.75 -2.73
N THR A 68 -2.86 4.16 -1.48
CA THR A 68 -1.78 3.65 -0.63
C THR A 68 -1.94 2.15 -0.38
N SER A 69 -3.13 1.67 -0.05
CA SER A 69 -3.40 0.25 0.17
C SER A 69 -3.19 -0.57 -1.11
N TYR A 70 -3.58 -0.04 -2.27
CA TYR A 70 -3.35 -0.69 -3.56
C TYR A 70 -1.86 -0.82 -3.89
N GLU A 71 -1.07 0.25 -3.72
CA GLU A 71 0.38 0.21 -3.97
C GLU A 71 1.10 -0.72 -2.99
N THR A 72 0.71 -0.73 -1.72
CA THR A 72 1.24 -1.66 -0.71
C THR A 72 0.97 -3.11 -1.12
N ALA A 73 -0.27 -3.44 -1.47
CA ALA A 73 -0.63 -4.79 -1.92
C ALA A 73 0.14 -5.19 -3.18
N ARG A 74 0.29 -4.28 -4.14
CA ARG A 74 1.02 -4.52 -5.38
C ARG A 74 2.49 -4.83 -5.13
N ILE A 75 3.16 -4.05 -4.28
CA ILE A 75 4.56 -4.28 -3.91
C ILE A 75 4.71 -5.63 -3.21
N CYS A 76 3.83 -5.93 -2.26
CA CYS A 76 3.79 -7.18 -1.53
C CYS A 76 3.64 -8.38 -2.49
N LEU A 77 2.60 -8.38 -3.31
CA LEU A 77 2.33 -9.46 -4.26
C LEU A 77 3.44 -9.63 -5.29
N ASN A 78 3.99 -8.53 -5.83
CA ASN A 78 5.10 -8.59 -6.77
C ASN A 78 6.34 -9.25 -6.14
N ARG A 79 6.63 -8.97 -4.86
CA ARG A 79 7.73 -9.63 -4.16
C ARG A 79 7.47 -11.12 -4.00
N MET A 80 6.26 -11.51 -3.59
CA MET A 80 5.88 -12.91 -3.44
C MET A 80 5.93 -13.66 -4.78
N ILE A 81 5.45 -13.04 -5.85
CA ILE A 81 5.52 -13.59 -7.21
C ILE A 81 6.98 -13.84 -7.60
N PHE A 82 7.83 -12.83 -7.43
CA PHE A 82 9.26 -12.93 -7.77
C PHE A 82 9.99 -14.03 -6.98
N ASP A 83 9.70 -14.17 -5.68
CA ASP A 83 10.28 -15.23 -4.86
C ASP A 83 9.82 -16.63 -5.31
N LEU A 84 8.53 -16.79 -5.68
CA LEU A 84 7.96 -18.06 -6.17
C LEU A 84 8.42 -18.40 -7.60
N GLU A 85 8.57 -17.41 -8.48
CA GLU A 85 9.13 -17.60 -9.82
C GLU A 85 10.61 -17.97 -9.80
N SER A 86 11.32 -17.64 -8.70
CA SER A 86 12.73 -17.96 -8.49
C SER A 86 12.93 -19.18 -7.59
N ILE A 87 11.91 -20.01 -7.41
CA ILE A 87 11.93 -21.17 -6.52
C ILE A 87 13.02 -22.16 -6.90
N HIS A 88 13.68 -22.72 -5.89
CA HIS A 88 14.65 -23.82 -6.03
C HIS A 88 14.09 -25.09 -5.40
N LEU A 89 14.23 -26.24 -6.07
CA LEU A 89 13.66 -27.52 -5.65
C LEU A 89 14.66 -28.65 -5.87
N SER A 90 14.65 -29.65 -4.97
CA SER A 90 15.26 -30.95 -5.25
C SER A 90 14.43 -31.72 -6.26
N LEU A 91 15.07 -32.16 -7.32
CA LEU A 91 14.45 -32.99 -8.38
C LEU A 91 15.16 -34.34 -8.49
N PRO A 92 14.48 -35.42 -8.91
CA PRO A 92 15.15 -36.67 -9.24
C PRO A 92 16.22 -36.47 -10.34
N PRO A 93 17.38 -37.18 -10.28
CA PRO A 93 17.72 -38.26 -9.31
C PRO A 93 18.27 -37.78 -7.97
N GLN A 94 18.50 -36.49 -7.75
CA GLN A 94 19.05 -35.94 -6.51
C GLN A 94 18.05 -36.00 -5.34
N TYR A 95 16.77 -35.90 -5.64
CA TYR A 95 15.71 -36.05 -4.66
C TYR A 95 15.36 -37.54 -4.44
N SER A 96 15.29 -37.94 -3.19
CA SER A 96 14.66 -39.19 -2.74
C SER A 96 13.69 -38.88 -1.62
N PRO A 97 12.51 -39.54 -1.56
CA PRO A 97 11.60 -39.39 -0.44
C PRO A 97 12.34 -39.61 0.89
N PRO A 98 12.04 -38.85 1.95
CA PRO A 98 12.70 -39.00 3.23
C PRO A 98 12.43 -40.39 3.82
N ASP A 99 13.47 -41.01 4.41
CA ASP A 99 13.33 -42.24 5.20
C ASP A 99 12.47 -41.92 6.45
N PHE A 100 11.86 -42.98 7.01
CA PHE A 100 11.12 -42.89 8.26
C PHE A 100 12.04 -42.42 9.40
N ASN A 101 11.96 -41.20 9.86
CA ASN A 101 12.86 -40.44 10.75
C ASN A 101 14.12 -39.84 10.08
N GLY A 102 14.21 -39.83 8.77
CA GLY A 102 15.24 -39.09 8.05
C GLY A 102 15.03 -37.57 8.15
N PRO A 103 16.07 -36.75 7.92
CA PRO A 103 15.89 -35.31 7.84
C PRO A 103 15.04 -34.98 6.60
N PRO A 104 14.17 -33.95 6.67
CA PRO A 104 13.39 -33.50 5.52
C PRO A 104 14.30 -32.93 4.43
N ASP A 105 13.79 -32.89 3.18
CA ASP A 105 14.45 -32.22 2.07
C ASP A 105 14.69 -30.73 2.42
N PRO A 106 15.94 -30.23 2.41
CA PRO A 106 16.22 -28.83 2.69
C PRO A 106 15.52 -27.86 1.74
N TYR A 107 15.07 -28.35 0.56
CA TYR A 107 14.40 -27.55 -0.46
C TYR A 107 12.90 -27.88 -0.57
N GLN A 108 12.29 -28.38 0.51
CA GLN A 108 10.86 -28.69 0.56
C GLN A 108 10.01 -27.42 0.50
N ILE A 109 8.78 -27.57 -0.01
CA ILE A 109 7.72 -26.57 0.10
C ILE A 109 6.76 -27.01 1.19
N VAL A 110 6.57 -26.16 2.21
CA VAL A 110 5.61 -26.41 3.27
C VAL A 110 4.68 -25.21 3.41
N GLY A 111 3.40 -25.47 3.24
CA GLY A 111 2.33 -24.53 3.52
C GLY A 111 1.43 -25.07 4.61
N ASN A 112 1.43 -24.45 5.76
CA ASN A 112 0.62 -24.80 6.91
C ASN A 112 -0.11 -23.59 7.49
N THR A 113 -0.85 -23.79 8.56
CA THR A 113 -1.55 -22.73 9.27
C THR A 113 -0.92 -22.56 10.65
N ASP A 114 -0.70 -21.30 11.02
CA ASP A 114 -0.20 -20.92 12.34
C ASP A 114 -1.20 -20.02 13.06
N ASN A 115 -1.21 -20.08 14.40
CA ASN A 115 -2.11 -19.28 15.21
C ASN A 115 -1.41 -18.02 15.71
N VAL A 116 -1.90 -16.85 15.26
CA VAL A 116 -1.43 -15.54 15.71
C VAL A 116 -2.51 -14.94 16.61
N GLN A 117 -2.29 -14.98 17.93
CA GLN A 117 -3.29 -14.64 18.94
C GLN A 117 -4.55 -15.54 18.80
N THR A 118 -5.69 -14.98 18.38
CA THR A 118 -6.98 -15.68 18.23
C THR A 118 -7.33 -16.00 16.77
N VAL A 119 -6.47 -15.60 15.81
CA VAL A 119 -6.72 -15.75 14.38
C VAL A 119 -5.68 -16.70 13.79
N SER A 120 -6.14 -17.61 12.93
CA SER A 120 -5.25 -18.51 12.19
C SER A 120 -4.82 -17.86 10.88
N PHE A 121 -3.52 -17.82 10.65
CA PHE A 121 -2.92 -17.33 9.41
C PHE A 121 -2.06 -18.40 8.76
N PRO A 122 -1.95 -18.40 7.42
CA PRO A 122 -1.07 -19.32 6.73
C PRO A 122 0.39 -18.92 6.90
N LYS A 123 1.24 -19.93 6.94
CA LYS A 123 2.69 -19.83 6.88
C LYS A 123 3.17 -20.62 5.67
N LEU A 124 4.00 -20.00 4.83
CA LEU A 124 4.53 -20.62 3.63
C LEU A 124 6.05 -20.58 3.68
N ARG A 125 6.69 -21.77 3.59
CA ARG A 125 8.13 -21.97 3.57
C ARG A 125 8.56 -22.67 2.28
N PHE A 126 9.59 -22.16 1.64
CA PHE A 126 10.20 -22.72 0.44
C PHE A 126 11.61 -22.15 0.25
N THR A 127 12.38 -22.65 -0.69
CA THR A 127 13.68 -22.11 -1.04
C THR A 127 13.65 -21.39 -2.38
N SER A 128 14.43 -20.30 -2.49
CA SER A 128 14.45 -19.45 -3.66
C SER A 128 15.86 -18.89 -3.91
N THR A 129 16.16 -18.60 -5.18
CA THR A 129 17.33 -17.86 -5.59
C THR A 129 17.13 -16.33 -5.61
N ALA A 130 15.94 -15.87 -5.20
CA ALA A 130 15.59 -14.45 -5.10
C ALA A 130 16.13 -13.76 -3.83
N HIS A 131 17.15 -14.33 -3.21
CA HIS A 131 17.83 -13.73 -2.06
C HIS A 131 18.52 -12.42 -2.43
N ILE A 132 18.36 -11.40 -1.57
CA ILE A 132 19.07 -10.12 -1.72
C ILE A 132 20.20 -10.06 -0.71
N SER A 133 21.44 -10.30 -1.15
CA SER A 133 22.61 -10.16 -0.30
C SER A 133 23.04 -8.70 -0.19
N PHE A 134 22.94 -8.12 1.02
CA PHE A 134 23.46 -6.78 1.32
C PHE A 134 24.94 -6.78 1.76
N ARG A 135 25.56 -7.94 1.97
CA ARG A 135 26.90 -8.07 2.59
C ARG A 135 27.93 -8.80 1.72
N GLY A 136 27.88 -8.68 0.40
CA GLY A 136 28.92 -9.27 -0.47
C GLY A 136 28.94 -10.81 -0.42
N LYS A 137 29.71 -11.46 -1.29
CA LYS A 137 29.80 -12.88 -1.58
C LYS A 137 29.30 -13.82 -0.48
N THR A 138 28.11 -14.34 -0.66
CA THR A 138 27.60 -15.52 0.04
C THR A 138 27.98 -16.75 -0.77
N GLU A 139 28.37 -17.82 -0.10
CA GLU A 139 28.76 -19.10 -0.73
C GLU A 139 27.55 -19.83 -1.35
N SER A 140 26.31 -19.41 -1.00
CA SER A 140 25.08 -19.99 -1.51
C SER A 140 24.14 -18.86 -1.99
N ASP A 141 23.69 -18.97 -3.23
CA ASP A 141 22.69 -18.08 -3.82
C ASP A 141 21.25 -18.54 -3.50
N ILE A 142 21.08 -19.64 -2.72
CA ILE A 142 19.80 -20.22 -2.35
C ILE A 142 19.49 -19.87 -0.90
N ALA A 143 18.34 -19.24 -0.66
CA ALA A 143 17.85 -18.92 0.66
C ALA A 143 16.51 -19.61 0.94
N GLU A 144 16.28 -19.99 2.19
CA GLU A 144 14.95 -20.36 2.67
C GLU A 144 14.14 -19.09 2.88
N ILE A 145 13.01 -19.01 2.22
CA ILE A 145 12.05 -17.92 2.35
C ILE A 145 10.87 -18.39 3.19
N VAL A 146 10.52 -17.62 4.20
CA VAL A 146 9.36 -17.90 5.05
C VAL A 146 8.45 -16.69 5.10
N TYR A 147 7.22 -16.85 4.62
CA TYR A 147 6.14 -15.90 4.79
C TYR A 147 5.32 -16.26 6.02
N TYR A 148 5.17 -15.33 6.93
CA TYR A 148 4.38 -15.49 8.14
C TYR A 148 3.72 -14.18 8.57
N VAL A 149 2.68 -14.28 9.40
CA VAL A 149 1.95 -13.12 9.91
C VAL A 149 2.30 -12.90 11.37
N GLN A 150 2.51 -11.66 11.73
CA GLN A 150 2.77 -11.23 13.11
C GLN A 150 1.74 -10.20 13.54
N ALA A 151 1.28 -10.27 14.79
CA ALA A 151 0.46 -9.22 15.39
C ALA A 151 1.29 -7.98 15.68
N ALA A 152 0.74 -6.80 15.36
CA ALA A 152 1.29 -5.51 15.75
C ALA A 152 0.64 -4.97 17.03
N ASP A 153 1.29 -4.03 17.69
CA ASP A 153 0.86 -3.46 18.99
C ASP A 153 -0.53 -2.77 18.95
N ASN A 154 -0.95 -2.35 17.77
CA ASN A 154 -2.22 -1.64 17.53
C ASN A 154 -3.41 -2.56 17.19
N GLY A 155 -3.26 -3.88 17.31
CA GLY A 155 -4.28 -4.87 16.95
C GLY A 155 -4.42 -5.14 15.46
N HIS A 156 -3.49 -4.63 14.62
CA HIS A 156 -3.36 -4.97 13.21
C HIS A 156 -2.39 -6.13 13.04
N TYR A 157 -2.36 -6.71 11.84
CA TYR A 157 -1.45 -7.76 11.48
C TYR A 157 -0.47 -7.28 10.40
N LEU A 158 0.73 -7.84 10.45
CA LEU A 158 1.83 -7.57 9.52
C LEU A 158 2.20 -8.86 8.79
N LEU A 159 2.36 -8.79 7.47
CA LEU A 159 2.98 -9.88 6.72
C LEU A 159 4.48 -9.65 6.68
N ARG A 160 5.24 -10.63 7.16
CA ARG A 160 6.70 -10.62 7.18
C ARG A 160 7.30 -11.65 6.25
N ARG A 161 8.52 -11.40 5.83
CA ARG A 161 9.34 -12.28 5.00
C ARG A 161 10.68 -12.53 5.69
N ALA A 162 10.88 -13.73 6.20
CA ALA A 162 12.20 -14.17 6.63
C ALA A 162 13.01 -14.66 5.41
N ASP A 163 14.32 -14.48 5.47
CA ASP A 163 15.27 -14.79 4.41
C ASP A 163 16.52 -15.42 5.06
N ASN A 164 16.57 -16.77 5.13
CA ASN A 164 17.56 -17.51 5.84
C ASN A 164 18.53 -18.17 4.87
N LEU A 165 19.82 -17.87 5.01
CA LEU A 165 20.86 -18.52 4.23
C LEU A 165 21.21 -19.90 4.78
N TYR A 166 21.71 -20.78 3.92
CA TYR A 166 22.23 -22.08 4.33
C TYR A 166 23.42 -21.94 5.30
N PRO A 167 23.55 -22.77 6.34
CA PRO A 167 22.63 -23.83 6.75
C PRO A 167 21.35 -23.26 7.36
N TYR A 168 20.21 -23.72 6.83
CA TYR A 168 18.89 -23.25 7.28
C TYR A 168 18.69 -23.61 8.74
N GLN A 169 18.82 -22.62 9.60
CA GLN A 169 18.45 -22.78 11.00
C GLN A 169 16.92 -22.79 11.12
N PRO A 170 16.36 -23.45 12.15
CA PRO A 170 14.92 -23.35 12.39
C PRO A 170 14.50 -21.88 12.34
N SER A 171 13.54 -21.56 11.47
CA SER A 171 13.08 -20.19 11.31
C SER A 171 12.35 -19.76 12.57
N GLU A 172 13.04 -19.03 13.43
CA GLU A 172 12.40 -18.30 14.53
C GLU A 172 11.87 -16.98 13.96
N GLU A 173 10.61 -16.66 14.28
CA GLU A 173 10.01 -15.40 13.91
C GLU A 173 10.77 -14.24 14.56
N ASN A 174 11.34 -13.37 13.75
CA ASN A 174 12.21 -12.30 14.21
C ASN A 174 11.58 -10.93 13.89
N ALA A 175 11.52 -10.05 14.91
CA ALA A 175 11.05 -8.68 14.72
C ALA A 175 11.92 -7.87 13.73
N SER A 176 13.13 -8.32 13.41
CA SER A 176 14.00 -7.70 12.41
C SER A 176 13.69 -8.11 10.97
N ASP A 177 12.83 -9.13 10.75
CA ASP A 177 12.46 -9.56 9.41
C ASP A 177 11.69 -8.45 8.69
N PRO A 178 11.95 -8.23 7.40
CA PRO A 178 11.26 -7.21 6.63
C PRO A 178 9.74 -7.35 6.66
N VAL A 179 9.04 -6.25 6.90
CA VAL A 179 7.59 -6.15 6.74
C VAL A 179 7.29 -5.95 5.26
N LEU A 180 6.47 -6.81 4.68
CA LEU A 180 6.00 -6.68 3.30
C LEU A 180 4.68 -5.91 3.19
N CYS A 181 3.74 -6.24 4.06
CA CYS A 181 2.44 -5.57 4.13
C CYS A 181 2.10 -5.22 5.56
N GLU A 182 1.55 -4.02 5.73
CA GLU A 182 0.89 -3.57 6.95
C GLU A 182 -0.64 -3.61 6.76
N ASN A 183 -1.36 -3.47 7.87
CA ASN A 183 -2.82 -3.46 7.88
C ASN A 183 -3.46 -4.70 7.25
N LEU A 184 -2.79 -5.85 7.39
CA LEU A 184 -3.29 -7.13 6.94
C LEU A 184 -4.55 -7.50 7.73
N LYS A 185 -5.62 -7.87 7.01
CA LYS A 185 -6.86 -8.38 7.59
C LYS A 185 -7.00 -9.88 7.36
N SER A 186 -6.62 -10.35 6.16
CA SER A 186 -6.67 -11.77 5.81
C SER A 186 -5.59 -12.11 4.80
N LEU A 187 -5.03 -13.30 4.92
CA LEU A 187 -4.13 -13.92 3.94
C LEU A 187 -4.55 -15.37 3.75
N THR A 188 -4.50 -15.86 2.52
CA THR A 188 -4.74 -17.27 2.21
C THR A 188 -3.80 -17.71 1.11
N PHE A 189 -3.17 -18.88 1.27
CA PHE A 189 -2.50 -19.60 0.21
C PHE A 189 -3.37 -20.80 -0.19
N ASN A 190 -3.52 -20.99 -1.50
CA ASN A 190 -4.15 -22.16 -2.07
C ASN A 190 -3.14 -22.86 -2.97
N TYR A 191 -2.97 -24.17 -2.79
CA TYR A 191 -2.00 -24.97 -3.51
C TYR A 191 -2.74 -25.79 -4.58
N TYR A 192 -2.21 -25.81 -5.79
CA TYR A 192 -2.83 -26.54 -6.90
C TYR A 192 -1.88 -27.64 -7.39
N ASP A 193 -2.40 -28.86 -7.49
CA ASP A 193 -1.67 -29.92 -8.17
C ASP A 193 -1.74 -29.74 -9.70
N ARG A 194 -1.14 -30.66 -10.43
CA ARG A 194 -1.11 -30.58 -11.91
C ARG A 194 -2.47 -30.85 -12.55
N GLU A 195 -3.32 -31.54 -11.86
CA GLU A 195 -4.70 -31.85 -12.23
C GLU A 195 -5.65 -30.67 -11.95
N GLY A 196 -5.18 -29.63 -11.26
CA GLY A 196 -5.93 -28.44 -10.89
C GLY A 196 -6.74 -28.59 -9.61
N THR A 197 -6.49 -29.64 -8.82
CA THR A 197 -7.12 -29.82 -7.51
C THR A 197 -6.56 -28.80 -6.54
N GLU A 198 -7.44 -28.13 -5.81
CA GLU A 198 -7.09 -27.10 -4.82
C GLU A 198 -6.94 -27.71 -3.42
N TYR A 199 -5.87 -27.30 -2.73
CA TYR A 199 -5.56 -27.69 -1.34
C TYR A 199 -5.28 -26.43 -0.52
N ASP A 200 -5.63 -26.43 0.76
CA ASP A 200 -5.42 -25.35 1.73
C ASP A 200 -4.08 -25.47 2.50
N MET A 201 -3.46 -26.63 2.41
CA MET A 201 -2.13 -26.93 2.96
C MET A 201 -1.32 -27.75 1.95
N TRP A 202 0.00 -27.77 2.12
CA TRP A 202 0.87 -28.58 1.30
C TRP A 202 2.17 -28.93 2.04
N ASP A 203 2.60 -30.17 1.89
CA ASP A 203 3.94 -30.60 2.29
C ASP A 203 4.53 -31.46 1.18
N SER A 204 5.56 -30.95 0.55
CA SER A 204 6.18 -31.64 -0.58
C SER A 204 6.99 -32.89 -0.21
N ASP A 205 7.18 -33.14 1.08
CA ASP A 205 7.84 -34.35 1.61
C ASP A 205 6.86 -35.34 2.25
N ALA A 206 5.56 -35.04 2.19
CA ALA A 206 4.54 -35.94 2.73
C ALA A 206 4.04 -36.93 1.68
N GLU A 207 3.78 -38.17 2.11
CA GLU A 207 3.23 -39.25 1.29
C GLU A 207 1.82 -38.88 0.76
N ASP A 208 1.04 -38.16 1.56
CA ASP A 208 -0.33 -37.71 1.19
C ASP A 208 -0.33 -36.89 -0.10
N PHE A 209 0.74 -36.15 -0.38
CA PHE A 209 0.93 -35.40 -1.62
C PHE A 209 1.77 -36.16 -2.67
N GLY A 210 2.11 -37.43 -2.38
CA GLY A 210 2.96 -38.25 -3.25
C GLY A 210 4.36 -37.67 -3.45
N TYR A 211 4.89 -36.99 -2.43
CA TYR A 211 6.20 -36.33 -2.48
C TYR A 211 6.34 -35.32 -3.60
N ALA A 212 5.22 -34.80 -4.10
CA ALA A 212 5.18 -33.83 -5.21
C ALA A 212 5.23 -32.40 -4.71
N THR A 213 5.68 -31.49 -5.57
CA THR A 213 5.51 -30.05 -5.33
C THR A 213 4.18 -29.56 -5.91
N PRO A 214 3.61 -28.44 -5.43
CA PRO A 214 2.45 -27.86 -6.10
C PRO A 214 2.85 -27.37 -7.51
N ALA A 215 1.92 -27.39 -8.45
CA ALA A 215 2.11 -26.82 -9.79
C ALA A 215 1.89 -25.31 -9.81
N ALA A 216 1.01 -24.81 -8.94
CA ALA A 216 0.75 -23.38 -8.77
C ALA A 216 0.38 -23.07 -7.33
N ILE A 217 0.58 -21.82 -6.94
CA ILE A 217 0.19 -21.27 -5.63
C ILE A 217 -0.67 -20.04 -5.87
N GLY A 218 -1.92 -20.08 -5.38
CA GLY A 218 -2.83 -18.95 -5.34
C GLY A 218 -2.61 -18.14 -4.06
N ILE A 219 -2.64 -16.83 -4.18
CA ILE A 219 -2.48 -15.88 -3.07
C ILE A 219 -3.70 -14.99 -3.02
N LYS A 220 -4.38 -14.95 -1.89
CA LYS A 220 -5.47 -13.99 -1.61
C LYS A 220 -5.06 -13.13 -0.43
N LEU A 221 -5.11 -11.83 -0.62
CA LEU A 221 -4.69 -10.82 0.35
C LEU A 221 -5.82 -9.84 0.60
N GLU A 222 -6.17 -9.57 1.85
CA GLU A 222 -7.10 -8.51 2.24
C GLU A 222 -6.39 -7.51 3.12
N LEU A 223 -6.40 -6.24 2.71
CA LEU A 223 -5.84 -5.12 3.47
C LEU A 223 -6.95 -4.20 3.94
N THR A 224 -6.84 -3.70 5.17
CA THR A 224 -7.71 -2.65 5.70
C THR A 224 -7.34 -1.31 5.05
N SER A 225 -8.35 -0.57 4.60
CA SER A 225 -8.23 0.75 4.00
C SER A 225 -9.25 1.70 4.61
N GLY A 226 -8.86 2.45 5.63
CA GLY A 226 -9.79 3.27 6.41
C GLY A 226 -10.85 2.42 7.11
N THR A 227 -12.13 2.64 6.77
CA THR A 227 -13.28 1.84 7.26
C THR A 227 -13.57 0.61 6.42
N ASP A 228 -13.00 0.53 5.22
CA ASP A 228 -13.25 -0.53 4.25
C ASP A 228 -12.08 -1.52 4.20
N SER A 229 -12.20 -2.54 3.37
CA SER A 229 -11.11 -3.44 3.04
C SER A 229 -11.05 -3.72 1.55
N LEU A 230 -9.83 -3.96 1.05
CA LEU A 230 -9.56 -4.23 -0.35
C LEU A 230 -9.01 -5.66 -0.51
N TRP A 231 -9.56 -6.39 -1.48
CA TRP A 231 -9.16 -7.74 -1.82
C TRP A 231 -8.26 -7.77 -3.04
N PHE A 232 -7.18 -8.52 -2.92
CA PHE A 232 -6.24 -8.76 -4.01
C PHE A 232 -6.06 -10.26 -4.18
N LYS A 233 -6.02 -10.72 -5.42
CA LYS A 233 -5.85 -12.13 -5.74
C LYS A 233 -4.88 -12.29 -6.90
N THR A 234 -3.97 -13.25 -6.78
CA THR A 234 -3.08 -13.68 -7.86
C THR A 234 -2.85 -15.17 -7.78
N MET A 235 -2.29 -15.75 -8.85
CA MET A 235 -1.86 -17.14 -8.90
C MET A 235 -0.51 -17.18 -9.62
N VAL A 236 0.43 -17.90 -9.02
CA VAL A 236 1.78 -18.10 -9.56
C VAL A 236 1.93 -19.56 -9.95
N THR A 237 2.16 -19.83 -11.24
CA THR A 237 2.57 -21.15 -11.70
C THR A 237 4.05 -21.32 -11.42
N LEU A 238 4.43 -22.40 -10.72
CA LEU A 238 5.82 -22.64 -10.39
C LEU A 238 6.61 -23.06 -11.65
N PRO A 239 7.79 -22.46 -11.88
CA PRO A 239 8.59 -22.76 -13.09
C PRO A 239 9.20 -24.18 -13.04
N VAL A 240 9.31 -24.74 -11.85
CA VAL A 240 9.87 -26.09 -11.59
C VAL A 240 8.85 -26.91 -10.82
N TYR A 241 8.69 -28.17 -11.20
CA TYR A 241 7.69 -29.06 -10.63
C TYR A 241 8.28 -30.47 -10.42
N ARG A 242 8.13 -31.00 -9.21
CA ARG A 242 8.43 -32.40 -8.88
C ARG A 242 7.14 -33.21 -8.95
N LYS A 243 7.12 -34.22 -9.83
CA LYS A 243 5.97 -35.11 -10.02
C LYS A 243 5.75 -36.02 -8.83
N LYS A 244 4.50 -36.48 -8.65
CA LYS A 244 4.17 -37.55 -7.69
C LYS A 244 5.07 -38.75 -7.91
N GLN A 245 5.68 -39.24 -6.85
CA GLN A 245 6.50 -40.46 -6.84
C GLN A 245 5.61 -41.62 -6.39
N LYS A 246 5.84 -42.76 -6.99
CA LYS A 246 5.07 -43.99 -6.66
C LYS A 246 5.82 -44.76 -5.59
#